data_1b20d55f6045f5eeeadba2df5dc7bf0f
#
_entry.id   1b20d55f6045f5eeeadba2df5dc7bf0f
#
_cell.length_a   1.000
_cell.length_b   1.000
_cell.length_c   1.000
_cell.angle_alpha   90.00
_cell.angle_beta   90.00
_cell.angle_gamma   90.00
#
_symmetry.space_group_name_H-M   'P 1'
#
loop_
_entity.id
_entity.type
_entity.pdbx_description
1 polymer ?
#
loop_
_entity_poly.entity_id
_entity_poly.type
_entity_poly.pdbx_seq_one_letter_code
_entity_poly.pdbx_strand_id
1 'polypeptide(L)'
;MEFLIFSDSHGRYANVREAFRRQVRTPDAVIFLGDGLRDIDASDFYGSTLYAVQGNCDFSPRLGDGTGVTDELILQFEGHKLLLTHGHHYHVKSGYGALLARAVRAGADIVLFGHTHLPISETVSSGSEICGVAITHPIYLFNPGSIGQGGSFGTLGLRGENVLLSHGRV
;
A
#
# COMPACT_ATOMS: atom_id res chain seq x y z
N MET A 1 -0.91 -1.34 15.92
CA MET A 1 0.03 -0.58 15.06
C MET A 1 -0.74 0.34 14.12
N GLU A 2 -0.17 1.52 13.79
CA GLU A 2 -0.78 2.51 12.89
C GLU A 2 0.14 2.74 11.69
N PHE A 3 -0.40 2.63 10.48
CA PHE A 3 0.33 2.81 9.22
C PHE A 3 -0.27 3.97 8.43
N LEU A 4 0.60 4.75 7.78
CA LEU A 4 0.22 5.75 6.80
C LEU A 4 0.63 5.26 5.41
N ILE A 5 -0.31 5.27 4.44
CA ILE A 5 -0.15 4.60 3.15
C ILE A 5 -0.25 5.61 2.03
N PHE A 6 0.75 5.64 1.16
CA PHE A 6 0.82 6.48 -0.03
C PHE A 6 1.07 5.67 -1.30
N SER A 7 0.63 6.21 -2.43
CA SER A 7 0.95 5.73 -3.77
C SER A 7 0.93 6.88 -4.78
N ASP A 8 1.62 6.70 -5.89
CA ASP A 8 1.46 7.53 -7.09
C ASP A 8 1.67 9.02 -6.82
N SER A 9 2.85 9.39 -6.25
CA SER A 9 3.20 10.79 -5.97
C SER A 9 3.55 11.59 -7.24
N HIS A 10 4.16 10.93 -8.25
CA HIS A 10 4.48 11.51 -9.55
C HIS A 10 5.12 12.91 -9.47
N GLY A 11 6.11 13.08 -8.60
CA GLY A 11 6.81 14.35 -8.38
C GLY A 11 6.12 15.33 -7.44
N ARG A 12 4.95 14.99 -6.88
CA ARG A 12 4.23 15.86 -5.93
C ARG A 12 4.51 15.50 -4.47
N TYR A 13 5.77 15.46 -4.15
CA TYR A 13 6.25 15.11 -2.82
C TYR A 13 5.71 16.00 -1.69
N ALA A 14 5.43 17.27 -1.97
CA ALA A 14 4.87 18.20 -0.98
C ALA A 14 3.58 17.66 -0.34
N ASN A 15 2.74 16.95 -1.11
CA ASN A 15 1.51 16.35 -0.60
C ASN A 15 1.80 15.20 0.39
N VAL A 16 2.85 14.39 0.13
CA VAL A 16 3.27 13.31 1.04
C VAL A 16 3.71 13.89 2.38
N ARG A 17 4.56 14.93 2.35
CA ARG A 17 5.02 15.62 3.56
C ARG A 17 3.86 16.25 4.34
N GLU A 18 2.95 16.89 3.64
CA GLU A 18 1.79 17.54 4.27
C GLU A 18 0.88 16.51 4.93
N ALA A 19 0.58 15.39 4.24
CA ALA A 19 -0.21 14.32 4.82
C ALA A 19 0.45 13.73 6.07
N PHE A 20 1.78 13.52 6.05
CA PHE A 20 2.52 13.03 7.21
C PHE A 20 2.47 14.03 8.38
N ARG A 21 2.68 15.32 8.12
CA ARG A 21 2.65 16.37 9.15
C ARG A 21 1.30 16.53 9.82
N ARG A 22 0.21 16.25 9.11
CA ARG A 22 -1.17 16.36 9.64
C ARG A 22 -1.55 15.20 10.57
N GLN A 23 -0.72 14.16 10.67
CA GLN A 23 -1.03 13.09 11.60
C GLN A 23 -0.95 13.57 13.05
N VAL A 24 -1.98 13.29 13.84
CA VAL A 24 -2.07 13.67 15.27
C VAL A 24 -1.00 12.93 16.08
N ARG A 25 -0.64 11.74 15.65
CA ARG A 25 0.44 10.93 16.21
C ARG A 25 1.33 10.46 15.08
N THR A 26 2.63 10.34 15.34
CA THR A 26 3.57 9.72 14.42
C THR A 26 3.14 8.27 14.16
N PRO A 27 2.88 7.86 12.91
CA PRO A 27 2.54 6.47 12.59
C PRO A 27 3.73 5.56 12.89
N ASP A 28 3.47 4.31 13.28
CA ASP A 28 4.53 3.30 13.51
C ASP A 28 5.30 3.02 12.22
N ALA A 29 4.61 3.06 11.09
CA ALA A 29 5.23 2.88 9.78
C ALA A 29 4.54 3.71 8.68
N VAL A 30 5.33 4.02 7.64
CA VAL A 30 4.88 4.59 6.38
C VAL A 30 5.05 3.54 5.29
N ILE A 31 4.03 3.38 4.45
CA ILE A 31 4.04 2.48 3.29
C ILE A 31 3.92 3.31 2.02
N PHE A 32 4.87 3.15 1.10
CA PHE A 32 4.83 3.79 -0.21
C PHE A 32 4.71 2.73 -1.32
N LEU A 33 3.62 2.77 -2.08
CA LEU A 33 3.25 1.74 -3.04
C LEU A 33 3.69 2.04 -4.49
N GLY A 34 4.75 2.83 -4.65
CA GLY A 34 5.40 3.08 -5.94
C GLY A 34 4.87 4.28 -6.73
N ASP A 35 5.50 4.51 -7.88
CA ASP A 35 5.33 5.64 -8.78
C ASP A 35 5.66 7.00 -8.13
N GLY A 36 6.97 7.13 -7.80
CA GLY A 36 7.56 8.32 -7.21
C GLY A 36 8.65 8.05 -6.18
N LEU A 37 9.34 6.91 -6.26
CA LEU A 37 10.39 6.52 -5.32
C LEU A 37 11.49 7.58 -5.14
N ARG A 38 11.80 8.34 -6.19
CA ARG A 38 12.81 9.42 -6.14
C ARG A 38 12.40 10.58 -5.24
N ASP A 39 11.10 10.72 -4.99
CA ASP A 39 10.56 11.78 -4.16
C ASP A 39 10.58 11.40 -2.68
N ILE A 40 10.86 10.13 -2.36
CA ILE A 40 10.74 9.55 -1.03
C ILE A 40 12.12 9.38 -0.41
N ASP A 41 12.31 9.98 0.74
CA ASP A 41 13.49 9.83 1.58
C ASP A 41 13.05 9.34 2.97
N ALA A 42 13.71 8.30 3.49
CA ALA A 42 13.36 7.73 4.79
C ALA A 42 13.49 8.75 5.94
N SER A 43 14.41 9.71 5.81
CA SER A 43 14.62 10.76 6.80
C SER A 43 13.42 11.72 6.98
N ASP A 44 12.54 11.80 5.97
CA ASP A 44 11.33 12.63 6.03
C ASP A 44 10.23 12.07 6.93
N PHE A 45 10.30 10.77 7.24
CA PHE A 45 9.33 10.07 8.09
C PHE A 45 9.89 9.79 9.48
N TYR A 46 10.44 10.86 10.07
CA TYR A 46 11.05 10.78 11.39
C TYR A 46 10.16 10.06 12.41
N GLY A 47 10.73 9.04 13.06
CA GLY A 47 10.03 8.22 14.05
C GLY A 47 9.17 7.08 13.48
N SER A 48 9.10 6.92 12.15
CA SER A 48 8.37 5.84 11.48
C SER A 48 9.32 4.94 10.69
N THR A 49 8.97 3.66 10.56
CA THR A 49 9.66 2.76 9.63
C THR A 49 9.08 2.92 8.23
N LEU A 50 9.93 3.08 7.21
CA LEU A 50 9.49 3.17 5.81
C LEU A 50 9.55 1.80 5.13
N TYR A 51 8.43 1.38 4.53
CA TYR A 51 8.33 0.25 3.60
C TYR A 51 7.93 0.78 2.22
N ALA A 52 8.64 0.39 1.18
CA ALA A 52 8.35 0.85 -0.17
C ALA A 52 8.45 -0.26 -1.20
N VAL A 53 7.65 -0.17 -2.26
CA VAL A 53 7.71 -1.03 -3.44
C VAL A 53 7.82 -0.19 -4.70
N GLN A 54 8.40 -0.77 -5.77
CA GLN A 54 8.58 -0.09 -7.05
C GLN A 54 7.27 -0.05 -7.85
N GLY A 55 6.98 1.09 -8.49
CA GLY A 55 5.93 1.24 -9.48
C GLY A 55 6.46 1.18 -10.91
N ASN A 56 5.56 1.19 -11.88
CA ASN A 56 5.93 1.11 -13.31
C ASN A 56 6.55 2.40 -13.85
N CYS A 57 6.38 3.53 -13.19
CA CYS A 57 7.01 4.80 -13.56
C CYS A 57 8.32 5.06 -12.79
N ASP A 58 8.75 4.15 -11.93
CA ASP A 58 10.02 4.23 -11.23
C ASP A 58 11.13 3.58 -12.07
N PHE A 59 11.93 4.37 -12.77
CA PHE A 59 13.02 3.89 -13.63
C PHE A 59 14.17 3.21 -12.86
N SER A 60 14.24 3.42 -11.55
CA SER A 60 15.23 2.80 -10.68
C SER A 60 14.54 2.28 -9.43
N PRO A 61 14.81 1.02 -9.01
CA PRO A 61 14.25 0.45 -7.79
C PRO A 61 14.98 0.99 -6.54
N ARG A 62 15.01 2.32 -6.40
CA ARG A 62 15.68 3.00 -5.28
C ARG A 62 14.90 4.22 -4.82
N LEU A 63 14.90 4.44 -3.51
CA LEU A 63 14.45 5.68 -2.88
C LEU A 63 15.38 6.86 -3.21
N GLY A 64 14.98 8.07 -2.85
CA GLY A 64 15.79 9.27 -3.01
C GLY A 64 17.15 9.21 -2.29
N ASP A 65 17.24 8.53 -1.16
CA ASP A 65 18.48 8.28 -0.40
C ASP A 65 19.35 7.13 -0.96
N GLY A 66 18.91 6.46 -2.04
CA GLY A 66 19.61 5.35 -2.68
C GLY A 66 19.26 3.95 -2.13
N THR A 67 18.40 3.85 -1.09
CA THR A 67 17.95 2.56 -0.54
C THR A 67 17.22 1.76 -1.61
N GLY A 68 17.61 0.50 -1.79
CA GLY A 68 16.99 -0.41 -2.77
C GLY A 68 15.61 -0.87 -2.34
N VAL A 69 14.70 -0.99 -3.30
CA VAL A 69 13.33 -1.52 -3.10
C VAL A 69 13.04 -2.65 -4.08
N THR A 70 11.99 -3.42 -3.80
CA THR A 70 11.51 -4.53 -4.63
C THR A 70 10.13 -4.22 -5.21
N ASP A 71 9.66 -5.02 -6.17
CA ASP A 71 8.32 -4.89 -6.76
C ASP A 71 7.20 -5.29 -5.78
N GLU A 72 7.55 -6.10 -4.78
CA GLU A 72 6.61 -6.68 -3.84
C GLU A 72 7.27 -6.89 -2.47
N LEU A 73 6.51 -6.66 -1.40
CA LEU A 73 6.88 -7.02 -0.04
C LEU A 73 5.77 -7.84 0.62
N ILE A 74 6.17 -8.82 1.42
CA ILE A 74 5.27 -9.52 2.33
C ILE A 74 5.74 -9.23 3.75
N LEU A 75 4.86 -8.61 4.54
CA LEU A 75 5.12 -8.22 5.92
C LEU A 75 4.15 -8.93 6.85
N GLN A 76 4.54 -9.09 8.12
CA GLN A 76 3.68 -9.68 9.13
C GLN A 76 3.64 -8.80 10.38
N PHE A 77 2.43 -8.39 10.79
CA PHE A 77 2.19 -7.56 11.98
C PHE A 77 0.91 -8.01 12.68
N GLU A 78 0.97 -8.13 14.00
CA GLU A 78 -0.18 -8.44 14.87
C GLU A 78 -1.03 -9.63 14.41
N GLY A 79 -0.40 -10.64 13.79
CA GLY A 79 -1.11 -11.81 13.26
C GLY A 79 -1.58 -11.70 11.82
N HIS A 80 -1.57 -10.49 11.26
CA HIS A 80 -1.93 -10.22 9.87
C HIS A 80 -0.73 -10.33 8.93
N LYS A 81 -0.95 -10.83 7.72
CA LYS A 81 0.04 -10.87 6.65
C LYS A 81 -0.34 -9.91 5.54
N LEU A 82 0.50 -8.91 5.34
CA LEU A 82 0.30 -7.84 4.37
C LEU A 82 1.07 -8.14 3.09
N LEU A 83 0.39 -8.07 1.94
CA LEU A 83 1.00 -8.05 0.61
C LEU A 83 1.01 -6.61 0.12
N LEU A 84 2.20 -6.05 -0.11
CA LEU A 84 2.41 -4.73 -0.66
C LEU A 84 2.91 -4.87 -2.09
N THR A 85 2.29 -4.17 -3.03
CA THR A 85 2.72 -4.12 -4.43
C THR A 85 2.18 -2.85 -5.08
N HIS A 86 2.81 -2.38 -6.17
CA HIS A 86 2.20 -1.32 -6.96
C HIS A 86 0.96 -1.82 -7.73
N GLY A 87 0.96 -3.08 -8.15
CA GLY A 87 -0.18 -3.72 -8.80
C GLY A 87 -0.13 -3.80 -10.33
N HIS A 88 0.80 -3.11 -10.99
CA HIS A 88 0.92 -3.12 -12.45
C HIS A 88 1.20 -4.52 -13.03
N HIS A 89 2.00 -5.33 -12.36
CA HIS A 89 2.26 -6.73 -12.75
C HIS A 89 1.04 -7.63 -12.63
N TYR A 90 0.03 -7.22 -11.86
CA TYR A 90 -1.24 -7.96 -11.66
C TYR A 90 -2.39 -7.39 -12.49
N HIS A 91 -2.11 -6.43 -13.41
CA HIS A 91 -3.10 -5.82 -14.30
C HIS A 91 -4.33 -5.27 -13.57
N VAL A 92 -4.12 -4.65 -12.40
CA VAL A 92 -5.21 -4.19 -11.51
C VAL A 92 -6.17 -3.17 -12.13
N LYS A 93 -5.80 -2.53 -13.26
CA LYS A 93 -6.70 -1.68 -14.05
C LYS A 93 -7.77 -2.46 -14.79
N SER A 94 -7.60 -3.79 -14.96
CA SER A 94 -8.54 -4.68 -15.63
C SER A 94 -9.29 -5.61 -14.67
N GLY A 95 -8.98 -5.53 -13.37
CA GLY A 95 -9.60 -6.34 -12.32
C GLY A 95 -8.58 -6.91 -11.32
N TYR A 96 -9.08 -7.44 -10.22
CA TYR A 96 -8.22 -7.83 -9.08
C TYR A 96 -7.95 -9.34 -8.98
N GLY A 97 -8.43 -10.15 -9.94
CA GLY A 97 -8.34 -11.60 -9.85
C GLY A 97 -6.91 -12.12 -9.70
N ALA A 98 -5.96 -11.61 -10.51
CA ALA A 98 -4.55 -12.02 -10.44
C ALA A 98 -3.89 -11.60 -9.13
N LEU A 99 -4.20 -10.40 -8.63
CA LEU A 99 -3.70 -9.89 -7.36
C LEU A 99 -4.24 -10.70 -6.18
N LEU A 100 -5.53 -11.02 -6.16
CA LEU A 100 -6.14 -11.86 -5.14
C LEU A 100 -5.61 -13.29 -5.16
N ALA A 101 -5.41 -13.88 -6.34
CA ALA A 101 -4.77 -15.18 -6.46
C ALA A 101 -3.32 -15.18 -5.91
N ARG A 102 -2.60 -14.06 -6.07
CA ARG A 102 -1.27 -13.89 -5.46
C ARG A 102 -1.36 -13.78 -3.94
N ALA A 103 -2.32 -13.02 -3.42
CA ALA A 103 -2.55 -12.88 -1.98
C ALA A 103 -2.82 -14.24 -1.32
N VAL A 104 -3.71 -15.05 -1.89
CA VAL A 104 -3.99 -16.40 -1.38
C VAL A 104 -2.74 -17.27 -1.36
N ARG A 105 -1.95 -17.28 -2.44
CA ARG A 105 -0.69 -18.04 -2.48
C ARG A 105 0.34 -17.56 -1.47
N ALA A 106 0.31 -16.28 -1.13
CA ALA A 106 1.17 -15.72 -0.06
C ALA A 106 0.62 -16.00 1.34
N GLY A 107 -0.65 -16.39 1.46
CA GLY A 107 -1.38 -16.43 2.73
C GLY A 107 -1.60 -15.05 3.31
N ALA A 108 -1.70 -14.01 2.47
CA ALA A 108 -1.93 -12.63 2.89
C ALA A 108 -3.44 -12.37 3.04
N ASP A 109 -3.80 -11.73 4.12
CA ASP A 109 -5.17 -11.32 4.43
C ASP A 109 -5.39 -9.81 4.23
N ILE A 110 -4.31 -9.02 4.07
CA ILE A 110 -4.38 -7.60 3.72
C ILE A 110 -3.54 -7.36 2.46
N VAL A 111 -4.14 -6.72 1.45
CA VAL A 111 -3.49 -6.39 0.19
C VAL A 111 -3.52 -4.88 -0.02
N LEU A 112 -2.33 -4.27 -0.05
CA LEU A 112 -2.15 -2.85 -0.29
C LEU A 112 -1.54 -2.65 -1.67
N PHE A 113 -2.21 -1.87 -2.54
CA PHE A 113 -1.76 -1.65 -3.91
C PHE A 113 -2.05 -0.23 -4.40
N GLY A 114 -1.40 0.22 -5.47
CA GLY A 114 -1.54 1.53 -6.09
C GLY A 114 -2.02 1.46 -7.55
N HIS A 115 -1.36 2.20 -8.44
CA HIS A 115 -1.46 2.14 -9.90
C HIS A 115 -2.78 2.61 -10.51
N THR A 116 -3.93 2.34 -9.91
CA THR A 116 -5.24 2.74 -10.47
C THR A 116 -5.54 4.22 -10.24
N HIS A 117 -4.85 4.86 -9.31
CA HIS A 117 -5.09 6.21 -8.80
C HIS A 117 -6.46 6.40 -8.13
N LEU A 118 -7.25 5.35 -8.00
CA LEU A 118 -8.59 5.37 -7.40
C LEU A 118 -8.54 4.82 -5.98
N PRO A 119 -9.07 5.55 -4.98
CA PRO A 119 -9.23 5.01 -3.64
C PRO A 119 -10.19 3.82 -3.64
N ILE A 120 -9.75 2.69 -3.07
CA ILE A 120 -10.53 1.45 -2.98
C ILE A 120 -10.38 0.87 -1.59
N SER A 121 -11.48 0.42 -1.01
CA SER A 121 -11.51 -0.36 0.23
C SER A 121 -12.59 -1.42 0.10
N GLU A 122 -12.20 -2.65 -0.13
CA GLU A 122 -13.09 -3.79 -0.35
C GLU A 122 -12.69 -4.96 0.53
N THR A 123 -13.64 -5.80 0.90
CA THR A 123 -13.39 -7.06 1.59
C THR A 123 -13.92 -8.21 0.74
N VAL A 124 -13.06 -9.12 0.37
CA VAL A 124 -13.42 -10.36 -0.31
C VAL A 124 -13.68 -11.42 0.76
N SER A 125 -14.91 -11.89 0.84
CA SER A 125 -15.33 -12.89 1.85
C SER A 125 -14.73 -14.26 1.58
N SER A 126 -14.53 -15.03 2.65
CA SER A 126 -14.21 -16.46 2.54
C SER A 126 -15.35 -17.24 1.86
N GLY A 127 -15.00 -18.37 1.25
CA GLY A 127 -15.94 -19.20 0.48
C GLY A 127 -16.12 -18.80 -0.98
N SER A 128 -15.51 -17.70 -1.42
CA SER A 128 -15.45 -17.31 -2.83
C SER A 128 -14.35 -18.08 -3.56
N GLU A 129 -14.48 -18.20 -4.88
CA GLU A 129 -13.41 -18.70 -5.77
C GLU A 129 -13.06 -17.60 -6.78
N ILE A 130 -11.77 -17.31 -6.93
CA ILE A 130 -11.27 -16.29 -7.86
C ILE A 130 -10.12 -16.87 -8.67
N CYS A 131 -10.28 -16.89 -10.00
CA CYS A 131 -9.28 -17.46 -10.93
C CYS A 131 -8.87 -18.89 -10.56
N GLY A 132 -9.81 -19.73 -10.15
CA GLY A 132 -9.56 -21.11 -9.75
C GLY A 132 -8.89 -21.27 -8.37
N VAL A 133 -8.86 -20.20 -7.57
CA VAL A 133 -8.24 -20.20 -6.23
C VAL A 133 -9.32 -19.95 -5.18
N ALA A 134 -9.49 -20.87 -4.23
CA ALA A 134 -10.44 -20.74 -3.14
C ALA A 134 -9.96 -19.72 -2.10
N ILE A 135 -10.82 -18.80 -1.73
CA ILE A 135 -10.62 -17.82 -0.63
C ILE A 135 -11.02 -18.49 0.68
N THR A 136 -10.07 -18.83 1.52
CA THR A 136 -10.31 -19.56 2.78
C THR A 136 -10.51 -18.66 3.99
N HIS A 137 -10.11 -17.40 3.90
CA HIS A 137 -10.28 -16.36 4.93
C HIS A 137 -10.56 -15.01 4.25
N PRO A 138 -11.18 -14.04 4.94
CA PRO A 138 -11.42 -12.73 4.35
C PRO A 138 -10.11 -12.05 3.90
N ILE A 139 -10.13 -11.39 2.74
CA ILE A 139 -9.00 -10.60 2.24
C ILE A 139 -9.44 -9.14 2.13
N TYR A 140 -8.72 -8.25 2.81
CA TYR A 140 -8.90 -6.80 2.73
C TYR A 140 -8.09 -6.26 1.56
N LEU A 141 -8.76 -5.69 0.56
CA LEU A 141 -8.16 -5.10 -0.63
C LEU A 141 -8.23 -3.58 -0.51
N PHE A 142 -7.08 -2.92 -0.51
CA PHE A 142 -7.01 -1.48 -0.28
C PHE A 142 -6.04 -0.76 -1.21
N ASN A 143 -6.52 0.34 -1.80
CA ASN A 143 -5.72 1.27 -2.59
C ASN A 143 -5.89 2.68 -2.01
N PRO A 144 -4.83 3.39 -1.62
CA PRO A 144 -4.94 4.73 -1.04
C PRO A 144 -5.37 5.80 -2.05
N GLY A 145 -5.40 5.47 -3.35
CA GLY A 145 -5.51 6.44 -4.43
C GLY A 145 -4.17 7.13 -4.72
N SER A 146 -4.18 8.19 -5.54
CA SER A 146 -2.97 8.95 -5.86
C SER A 146 -2.83 10.16 -4.95
N ILE A 147 -1.71 10.22 -4.21
CA ILE A 147 -1.35 11.40 -3.42
C ILE A 147 -0.95 12.56 -4.34
N GLY A 148 -0.43 12.26 -5.54
CA GLY A 148 -0.04 13.26 -6.52
C GLY A 148 -1.21 13.93 -7.22
N GLN A 149 -2.21 13.17 -7.69
CA GLN A 149 -3.32 13.71 -8.48
C GLN A 149 -4.49 14.18 -7.63
N GLY A 150 -4.88 13.42 -6.62
CA GLY A 150 -6.06 13.71 -5.81
C GLY A 150 -5.77 14.12 -4.38
N GLY A 151 -4.51 14.17 -3.97
CA GLY A 151 -4.11 14.37 -2.59
C GLY A 151 -4.59 13.23 -1.66
N SER A 152 -4.95 12.07 -2.23
CA SER A 152 -5.50 10.95 -1.49
C SER A 152 -4.39 10.11 -0.83
N PHE A 153 -4.64 9.66 0.39
CA PHE A 153 -3.78 8.75 1.13
C PHE A 153 -4.62 7.77 1.94
N GLY A 154 -3.98 6.73 2.48
CA GLY A 154 -4.64 5.73 3.31
C GLY A 154 -4.08 5.68 4.72
N THR A 155 -4.86 5.14 5.64
CA THR A 155 -4.41 4.71 6.97
C THR A 155 -4.84 3.26 7.21
N LEU A 156 -4.00 2.51 7.91
CA LEU A 156 -4.30 1.17 8.40
C LEU A 156 -4.00 1.11 9.89
N GLY A 157 -5.01 0.80 10.68
CA GLY A 157 -4.87 0.48 12.10
C GLY A 157 -5.00 -1.03 12.33
N LEU A 158 -4.03 -1.63 13.00
CA LEU A 158 -4.08 -3.03 13.44
C LEU A 158 -4.13 -3.09 14.95
N ARG A 159 -5.08 -3.87 15.48
CA ARG A 159 -5.23 -4.15 16.94
C ARG A 159 -5.72 -5.58 17.12
N GLY A 160 -4.78 -6.52 17.27
CA GLY A 160 -5.09 -7.94 17.25
C GLY A 160 -5.80 -8.31 15.94
N GLU A 161 -6.97 -8.92 15.98
CA GLU A 161 -7.76 -9.31 14.82
C GLU A 161 -8.51 -8.13 14.12
N ASN A 162 -8.49 -6.92 14.71
CA ASN A 162 -9.21 -5.79 14.15
C ASN A 162 -8.36 -5.05 13.12
N VAL A 163 -8.89 -4.94 11.92
CA VAL A 163 -8.33 -4.20 10.77
C VAL A 163 -9.19 -2.97 10.50
N LEU A 164 -8.62 -1.78 10.60
CA LEU A 164 -9.29 -0.51 10.29
C LEU A 164 -8.57 0.17 9.12
N LEU A 165 -9.22 0.24 7.97
CA LEU A 165 -8.73 0.91 6.77
C LEU A 165 -9.55 2.18 6.50
N SER A 166 -8.88 3.29 6.21
CA SER A 166 -9.54 4.56 5.94
C SER A 166 -8.79 5.38 4.89
N HIS A 167 -9.52 6.24 4.18
CA HIS A 167 -8.94 7.21 3.24
C HIS A 167 -8.94 8.62 3.85
N GLY A 168 -7.89 9.38 3.54
CA GLY A 168 -7.77 10.80 3.85
C GLY A 168 -7.39 11.62 2.62
N ARG A 169 -7.42 12.94 2.77
CA ARG A 169 -6.95 13.91 1.75
C ARG A 169 -6.15 15.04 2.37
N VAL A 170 -5.14 15.51 1.66
CA VAL A 170 -4.41 16.75 1.97
C VAL A 170 -5.18 17.98 1.53
#